data_7cc93b9eed88faf24f689a7e74406df2
#
_entry.id   7cc93b9eed88faf24f689a7e74406df2
#
_cell.length_a   1.000
_cell.length_b   1.000
_cell.length_c   1.000
_cell.angle_alpha   90.00
_cell.angle_beta   90.00
_cell.angle_gamma   90.00
#
_symmetry.space_group_name_H-M   'P 1'
#
loop_
_entity.id
_entity.type
_entity.pdbx_description
1 polymer ?
#
loop_
_entity_poly.entity_id
_entity_poly.type
_entity_poly.pdbx_seq_one_letter_code
_entity_poly.pdbx_strand_id
1 'polypeptide(L)'
;MVSKVLELVQKTQLFSTIDFHVTYECSQECPYCWGPQDIENPVSTVTSKRIIKKIKEIGAKRIVFTGGDPLKRKDIGKLIRYAKNIGLEVALSTTGDELTKTFLKWNAAYIDLISLPIDGATEEISSKTKEAGHLAAVLKVLGVLKDYPSVDVKICTPVTKHNIKDVPNILKLAEDFKTKTKSRVFYNIFQTFPRSLGEVDWNEFIVSNRSFGALKRKLSGRRKININFLDHTTLDKLYLMIFPNGTLVIPEGENFTNFGSFLEIEDINEVIKQSKFEAVKHLRHSKGWGKRSKN
;
A
#
# COMPACT_ATOMS: atom_id res chain seq x y z
N MET A 1 -1.97 26.15 32.41
CA MET A 1 -2.56 24.83 32.02
C MET A 1 -2.79 24.74 30.51
N VAL A 2 -3.33 25.73 29.85
CA VAL A 2 -3.60 25.77 28.39
C VAL A 2 -2.32 25.63 27.54
N SER A 3 -1.20 26.25 27.94
CA SER A 3 0.09 26.17 27.23
C SER A 3 0.66 24.75 27.21
N LYS A 4 0.58 23.97 28.31
CA LYS A 4 1.04 22.59 28.36
C LYS A 4 0.17 21.64 27.53
N VAL A 5 -1.11 21.93 27.41
CA VAL A 5 -2.03 21.16 26.55
C VAL A 5 -1.75 21.45 25.08
N LEU A 6 -1.47 22.69 24.71
CA LEU A 6 -1.05 23.09 23.38
C LEU A 6 0.32 22.50 22.98
N GLU A 7 1.31 22.44 23.89
CA GLU A 7 2.58 21.74 23.67
C GLU A 7 2.43 20.23 23.55
N LEU A 8 1.49 19.62 24.28
CA LEU A 8 1.18 18.19 24.14
C LEU A 8 0.47 17.87 22.82
N VAL A 9 -0.39 18.76 22.34
CA VAL A 9 -1.05 18.62 21.03
C VAL A 9 -0.05 18.81 19.89
N GLN A 10 0.96 19.68 20.02
CA GLN A 10 2.05 19.83 19.04
C GLN A 10 3.02 18.61 18.99
N LYS A 11 3.05 17.75 20.00
CA LYS A 11 3.87 16.53 20.05
C LYS A 11 3.13 15.26 19.59
N THR A 12 1.85 15.32 19.31
CA THR A 12 1.11 14.12 18.88
C THR A 12 1.28 13.94 17.37
N GLN A 13 2.12 13.00 17.00
CA GLN A 13 2.28 12.64 15.59
C GLN A 13 0.96 12.15 15.01
N LEU A 14 0.39 12.89 14.06
CA LEU A 14 -0.92 12.61 13.47
C LEU A 14 -0.88 11.57 12.35
N PHE A 15 0.30 11.27 11.83
CA PHE A 15 0.52 10.28 10.76
C PHE A 15 1.83 9.54 10.98
N SER A 16 1.99 8.42 10.31
CA SER A 16 3.17 7.55 10.43
C SER A 16 3.71 7.08 9.08
N THR A 17 2.84 7.00 8.08
CA THR A 17 3.14 6.42 6.77
C THR A 17 2.72 7.39 5.68
N ILE A 18 3.54 7.54 4.66
CA ILE A 18 3.22 8.27 3.44
C ILE A 18 3.44 7.33 2.25
N ASP A 19 2.45 7.28 1.36
CA ASP A 19 2.51 6.51 0.13
C ASP A 19 3.04 7.42 -1.00
N PHE A 20 4.19 7.07 -1.56
CA PHE A 20 4.79 7.81 -2.67
C PHE A 20 4.62 7.03 -3.97
N HIS A 21 3.72 7.51 -4.82
CA HIS A 21 3.52 7.03 -6.17
C HIS A 21 4.64 7.57 -7.06
N VAL A 22 5.65 6.76 -7.33
CA VAL A 22 6.89 7.21 -8.01
C VAL A 22 6.79 7.19 -9.52
N THR A 23 5.75 6.56 -10.07
CA THR A 23 5.46 6.45 -11.50
C THR A 23 3.97 6.15 -11.71
N TYR A 24 3.45 6.42 -12.89
CA TYR A 24 2.13 5.98 -13.34
C TYR A 24 2.18 4.67 -14.14
N GLU A 25 3.36 4.32 -14.66
CA GLU A 25 3.54 3.12 -15.49
C GLU A 25 3.25 1.85 -14.70
N CYS A 26 2.48 0.94 -15.30
CA CYS A 26 2.14 -0.36 -14.74
C CYS A 26 2.16 -1.45 -15.82
N SER A 27 2.33 -2.70 -15.40
CA SER A 27 2.16 -3.90 -16.23
C SER A 27 0.74 -4.45 -16.21
N GLN A 28 -0.12 -3.89 -15.34
CA GLN A 28 -1.49 -4.37 -15.11
C GLN A 28 -2.50 -3.28 -15.43
N GLU A 29 -3.59 -3.63 -16.10
CA GLU A 29 -4.73 -2.75 -16.38
C GLU A 29 -5.94 -3.13 -15.51
N CYS A 30 -5.78 -2.95 -14.18
CA CYS A 30 -6.82 -3.33 -13.23
C CYS A 30 -8.02 -2.39 -13.31
N PRO A 31 -9.25 -2.88 -13.57
CA PRO A 31 -10.42 -2.01 -13.76
C PRO A 31 -10.79 -1.20 -12.50
N TYR A 32 -10.44 -1.65 -11.31
CA TYR A 32 -10.69 -0.96 -10.04
C TYR A 32 -9.47 -0.14 -9.56
N CYS A 33 -8.47 0.08 -10.41
CA CYS A 33 -7.28 0.82 -10.01
C CYS A 33 -7.63 2.27 -9.67
N TRP A 34 -7.19 2.72 -8.51
CA TRP A 34 -7.33 4.11 -8.04
C TRP A 34 -5.99 4.82 -7.90
N GLY A 35 -4.94 4.21 -8.47
CA GLY A 35 -3.66 4.87 -8.67
C GLY A 35 -3.72 5.90 -9.79
N PRO A 36 -2.77 6.86 -9.81
CA PRO A 36 -2.71 7.87 -10.85
C PRO A 36 -2.34 7.22 -12.20
N GLN A 37 -3.29 7.18 -13.12
CA GLN A 37 -3.10 6.60 -14.46
C GLN A 37 -2.82 7.65 -15.52
N ASP A 38 -3.18 8.91 -15.27
CA ASP A 38 -3.17 10.05 -16.18
C ASP A 38 -2.07 11.09 -15.88
N ILE A 39 -1.25 10.85 -14.86
CA ILE A 39 -0.18 11.76 -14.46
C ILE A 39 1.12 11.38 -15.16
N GLU A 40 1.34 11.98 -16.31
CA GLU A 40 2.60 11.91 -17.04
C GLU A 40 3.72 12.68 -16.33
N ASN A 41 4.97 12.40 -16.71
CA ASN A 41 6.15 13.09 -16.22
C ASN A 41 6.38 13.00 -14.71
N PRO A 42 6.77 11.81 -14.19
CA PRO A 42 7.16 11.68 -12.81
C PRO A 42 8.36 12.56 -12.47
N VAL A 43 8.37 13.10 -11.24
CA VAL A 43 9.47 13.95 -10.77
C VAL A 43 10.82 13.24 -10.88
N SER A 44 11.88 14.02 -11.13
CA SER A 44 13.25 13.52 -11.27
C SER A 44 13.75 12.78 -10.03
N THR A 45 14.83 12.00 -10.17
CA THR A 45 15.55 11.37 -9.04
C THR A 45 15.91 12.38 -7.96
N VAL A 46 16.38 13.57 -8.36
CA VAL A 46 16.79 14.63 -7.42
C VAL A 46 15.56 15.13 -6.63
N THR A 47 14.48 15.44 -7.33
CA THR A 47 13.23 15.89 -6.70
C THR A 47 12.64 14.79 -5.81
N SER A 48 12.64 13.52 -6.26
CA SER A 48 12.21 12.39 -5.43
C SER A 48 12.99 12.27 -4.12
N LYS A 49 14.30 12.45 -4.16
CA LYS A 49 15.12 12.46 -2.93
C LYS A 49 14.79 13.63 -2.00
N ARG A 50 14.47 14.82 -2.55
CA ARG A 50 13.99 15.96 -1.75
C ARG A 50 12.66 15.65 -1.08
N ILE A 51 11.72 15.03 -1.80
CA ILE A 51 10.45 14.54 -1.27
C ILE A 51 10.69 13.54 -0.14
N ILE A 52 11.52 12.52 -0.36
CA ILE A 52 11.84 11.49 0.65
C ILE A 52 12.47 12.11 1.90
N LYS A 53 13.38 13.09 1.73
CA LYS A 53 13.99 13.83 2.84
C LYS A 53 12.92 14.58 3.64
N LYS A 54 12.04 15.32 2.96
CA LYS A 54 10.93 16.05 3.60
C LYS A 54 9.96 15.11 4.33
N ILE A 55 9.63 13.94 3.77
CA ILE A 55 8.85 12.90 4.44
C ILE A 55 9.48 12.52 5.80
N LYS A 56 10.80 12.38 5.85
CA LYS A 56 11.51 12.10 7.11
C LYS A 56 11.48 13.28 8.07
N GLU A 57 11.71 14.49 7.57
CA GLU A 57 11.79 15.73 8.37
C GLU A 57 10.45 16.07 9.04
N ILE A 58 9.32 15.85 8.38
CA ILE A 58 7.98 16.03 8.96
C ILE A 58 7.57 14.91 9.93
N GLY A 59 8.47 13.95 10.22
CA GLY A 59 8.30 12.95 11.26
C GLY A 59 7.65 11.64 10.81
N ALA A 60 7.43 11.40 9.52
CA ALA A 60 6.97 10.09 9.04
C ALA A 60 7.99 9.01 9.42
N LYS A 61 7.47 7.84 9.81
CA LYS A 61 8.29 6.66 10.15
C LYS A 61 8.51 5.77 8.95
N ARG A 62 7.53 5.75 8.04
CA ARG A 62 7.50 4.83 6.90
C ARG A 62 7.18 5.55 5.61
N ILE A 63 7.85 5.13 4.55
CA ILE A 63 7.47 5.41 3.18
C ILE A 63 7.01 4.11 2.49
N VAL A 64 5.94 4.19 1.71
CA VAL A 64 5.51 3.12 0.80
C VAL A 64 5.83 3.59 -0.61
N PHE A 65 6.76 2.94 -1.27
CA PHE A 65 6.96 3.13 -2.71
C PHE A 65 5.88 2.35 -3.45
N THR A 66 5.12 3.05 -4.25
CA THR A 66 3.99 2.55 -5.04
C THR A 66 3.87 3.37 -6.33
N GLY A 67 2.75 3.32 -7.03
CA GLY A 67 2.50 4.08 -8.24
C GLY A 67 1.50 3.37 -9.12
N GLY A 68 1.80 3.28 -10.41
CA GLY A 68 1.44 2.15 -11.22
C GLY A 68 2.16 0.92 -10.66
N ASP A 69 3.34 0.58 -11.20
CA ASP A 69 4.26 -0.32 -10.50
C ASP A 69 5.60 0.39 -10.27
N PRO A 70 6.07 0.54 -9.01
CA PRO A 70 7.33 1.24 -8.72
C PRO A 70 8.55 0.60 -9.39
N LEU A 71 8.50 -0.69 -9.74
CA LEU A 71 9.59 -1.39 -10.44
C LEU A 71 9.75 -0.96 -11.91
N LYS A 72 8.73 -0.31 -12.51
CA LYS A 72 8.85 0.33 -13.84
C LYS A 72 9.80 1.52 -13.80
N ARG A 73 10.00 2.13 -12.65
CA ARG A 73 10.92 3.26 -12.49
C ARG A 73 12.37 2.78 -12.39
N LYS A 74 13.20 3.12 -13.34
CA LYS A 74 14.60 2.64 -13.48
C LYS A 74 15.51 2.93 -12.28
N ASP A 75 15.27 4.02 -11.56
CA ASP A 75 16.07 4.45 -10.40
C ASP A 75 15.49 4.05 -9.05
N ILE A 76 14.41 3.26 -9.02
CA ILE A 76 13.71 2.88 -7.78
C ILE A 76 14.64 2.29 -6.71
N GLY A 77 15.58 1.44 -7.09
CA GLY A 77 16.57 0.89 -6.16
C GLY A 77 17.44 1.96 -5.49
N LYS A 78 17.74 3.07 -6.19
CA LYS A 78 18.46 4.22 -5.59
C LYS A 78 17.58 4.95 -4.56
N LEU A 79 16.30 5.12 -4.84
CA LEU A 79 15.34 5.78 -3.95
C LEU A 79 15.07 4.95 -2.69
N ILE A 80 14.90 3.63 -2.83
CA ILE A 80 14.75 2.68 -1.73
C ILE A 80 15.95 2.76 -0.77
N ARG A 81 17.17 2.64 -1.30
CA ARG A 81 18.40 2.74 -0.48
C ARG A 81 18.53 4.09 0.19
N TYR A 82 18.22 5.18 -0.51
CA TYR A 82 18.24 6.52 0.06
C TYR A 82 17.26 6.65 1.24
N ALA A 83 16.00 6.24 1.06
CA ALA A 83 14.98 6.30 2.11
C ALA A 83 15.40 5.47 3.35
N LYS A 84 15.93 4.26 3.14
CA LYS A 84 16.40 3.40 4.23
C LYS A 84 17.57 4.01 4.98
N ASN A 85 18.54 4.58 4.27
CA ASN A 85 19.76 5.15 4.85
C ASN A 85 19.49 6.39 5.70
N ILE A 86 18.44 7.17 5.39
CA ILE A 86 18.02 8.29 6.25
C ILE A 86 17.08 7.86 7.38
N GLY A 87 16.87 6.55 7.58
CA GLY A 87 16.18 5.97 8.71
C GLY A 87 14.65 5.87 8.56
N LEU A 88 14.13 5.82 7.35
CA LEU A 88 12.73 5.45 7.11
C LEU A 88 12.58 3.91 7.10
N GLU A 89 11.44 3.42 7.56
CA GLU A 89 10.97 2.09 7.19
C GLU A 89 10.49 2.14 5.73
N VAL A 90 10.90 1.15 4.93
CA VAL A 90 10.61 1.10 3.50
C VAL A 90 9.68 -0.04 3.20
N ALA A 91 8.50 0.28 2.68
CA ALA A 91 7.59 -0.69 2.07
C ALA A 91 7.59 -0.50 0.54
N LEU A 92 7.53 -1.62 -0.18
CA LEU A 92 7.40 -1.66 -1.64
C LEU A 92 6.06 -2.31 -1.97
N SER A 93 5.15 -1.56 -2.60
CA SER A 93 3.87 -2.07 -3.11
C SER A 93 3.99 -2.21 -4.62
N THR A 94 4.03 -3.43 -5.11
CA THR A 94 4.30 -3.76 -6.52
C THR A 94 3.33 -4.83 -7.02
N THR A 95 3.09 -4.90 -8.32
CA THR A 95 2.38 -6.01 -8.96
C THR A 95 3.13 -7.33 -8.79
N GLY A 96 4.46 -7.27 -8.68
CA GLY A 96 5.33 -8.43 -8.57
C GLY A 96 5.91 -8.90 -9.90
N ASP A 97 5.34 -8.52 -11.03
CA ASP A 97 5.74 -9.01 -12.35
C ASP A 97 7.23 -8.77 -12.64
N GLU A 98 7.76 -7.63 -12.20
CA GLU A 98 9.16 -7.26 -12.40
C GLU A 98 10.05 -7.47 -11.16
N LEU A 99 9.53 -8.10 -10.11
CA LEU A 99 10.29 -8.38 -8.90
C LEU A 99 11.22 -9.59 -9.10
N THR A 100 12.40 -9.34 -9.62
CA THR A 100 13.39 -10.38 -9.94
C THR A 100 14.28 -10.76 -8.76
N LYS A 101 14.88 -11.97 -8.82
CA LYS A 101 15.93 -12.39 -7.87
C LYS A 101 17.09 -11.39 -7.84
N THR A 102 17.48 -10.84 -9.00
CA THR A 102 18.55 -9.85 -9.11
C THR A 102 18.18 -8.56 -8.36
N PHE A 103 16.95 -8.07 -8.53
CA PHE A 103 16.50 -6.89 -7.79
C PHE A 103 16.53 -7.14 -6.27
N LEU A 104 16.04 -8.26 -5.80
CA LEU A 104 16.05 -8.63 -4.38
C LEU A 104 17.45 -8.79 -3.83
N LYS A 105 18.38 -9.41 -4.58
CA LYS A 105 19.78 -9.55 -4.17
C LYS A 105 20.41 -8.19 -3.80
N TRP A 106 20.08 -7.14 -4.54
CA TRP A 106 20.69 -5.81 -4.35
C TRP A 106 19.91 -4.89 -3.42
N ASN A 107 18.62 -5.15 -3.22
CA ASN A 107 17.74 -4.19 -2.54
C ASN A 107 17.01 -4.75 -1.30
N ALA A 108 16.92 -6.07 -1.11
CA ALA A 108 16.13 -6.64 -0.01
C ALA A 108 16.60 -6.18 1.38
N ALA A 109 17.88 -5.94 1.59
CA ALA A 109 18.41 -5.40 2.85
C ALA A 109 17.90 -3.99 3.19
N TYR A 110 17.35 -3.27 2.20
CA TYR A 110 16.81 -1.92 2.33
C TYR A 110 15.29 -1.88 2.32
N ILE A 111 14.62 -3.03 2.26
CA ILE A 111 13.16 -3.15 2.21
C ILE A 111 12.70 -3.87 3.48
N ASP A 112 11.76 -3.27 4.20
CA ASP A 112 11.18 -3.88 5.40
C ASP A 112 9.94 -4.72 5.08
N LEU A 113 9.19 -4.34 4.03
CA LEU A 113 7.96 -5.02 3.64
C LEU A 113 7.74 -4.96 2.12
N ILE A 114 7.32 -6.07 1.53
CA ILE A 114 6.84 -6.13 0.15
C ILE A 114 5.36 -6.47 0.16
N SER A 115 4.56 -5.68 -0.55
CA SER A 115 3.13 -5.87 -0.74
C SER A 115 2.86 -6.36 -2.15
N LEU A 116 2.13 -7.47 -2.28
CA LEU A 116 1.80 -8.15 -3.52
C LEU A 116 0.28 -8.34 -3.64
N PRO A 117 -0.33 -8.07 -4.80
CA PRO A 117 -1.73 -8.34 -5.03
C PRO A 117 -1.95 -9.82 -5.40
N ILE A 118 -3.00 -10.42 -4.85
CA ILE A 118 -3.54 -11.71 -5.28
C ILE A 118 -5.06 -11.57 -5.36
N ASP A 119 -5.60 -11.61 -6.56
CA ASP A 119 -7.02 -11.36 -6.81
C ASP A 119 -7.83 -12.65 -7.02
N GLY A 120 -7.17 -13.77 -7.18
CA GLY A 120 -7.75 -15.10 -7.28
C GLY A 120 -6.75 -16.17 -6.87
N ALA A 121 -7.23 -17.31 -6.36
CA ALA A 121 -6.40 -18.47 -6.05
C ALA A 121 -6.18 -19.36 -7.27
N THR A 122 -6.87 -19.09 -8.37
CA THR A 122 -6.69 -19.72 -9.68
C THR A 122 -6.51 -18.65 -10.75
N GLU A 123 -5.85 -19.00 -11.84
CA GLU A 123 -5.65 -18.08 -12.96
C GLU A 123 -6.98 -17.63 -13.57
N GLU A 124 -7.99 -18.53 -13.63
CA GLU A 124 -9.33 -18.22 -14.12
C GLU A 124 -9.99 -17.07 -13.35
N ILE A 125 -9.83 -17.04 -12.02
CA ILE A 125 -10.42 -15.97 -11.17
C ILE A 125 -9.54 -14.74 -11.20
N SER A 126 -8.21 -14.90 -11.13
CA SER A 126 -7.26 -13.79 -11.14
C SER A 126 -7.37 -12.96 -12.42
N SER A 127 -7.49 -13.62 -13.58
CA SER A 127 -7.56 -12.94 -14.88
C SER A 127 -8.87 -12.18 -15.14
N LYS A 128 -9.84 -12.21 -14.22
CA LYS A 128 -11.02 -11.31 -14.26
C LYS A 128 -10.67 -9.85 -13.98
N THR A 129 -9.54 -9.60 -13.31
CA THR A 129 -9.14 -8.25 -12.85
C THR A 129 -7.64 -7.98 -13.01
N LYS A 130 -6.87 -8.97 -13.45
CA LYS A 130 -5.43 -8.90 -13.70
C LYS A 130 -5.12 -9.44 -15.09
N GLU A 131 -3.98 -9.07 -15.63
CA GLU A 131 -3.46 -9.67 -16.85
C GLU A 131 -3.21 -11.19 -16.67
N ALA A 132 -3.39 -11.92 -17.75
CA ALA A 132 -3.16 -13.37 -17.75
C ALA A 132 -1.70 -13.69 -17.35
N GLY A 133 -1.53 -14.73 -16.51
CA GLY A 133 -0.23 -15.13 -15.98
C GLY A 133 0.23 -14.37 -14.74
N HIS A 134 -0.50 -13.33 -14.30
CA HIS A 134 -0.13 -12.55 -13.13
C HIS A 134 -0.07 -13.39 -11.84
N LEU A 135 -1.04 -14.26 -11.60
CA LEU A 135 -1.02 -15.15 -10.42
C LEU A 135 0.24 -16.00 -10.39
N ALA A 136 0.60 -16.63 -11.53
CA ALA A 136 1.81 -17.44 -11.64
C ALA A 136 3.07 -16.62 -11.34
N ALA A 137 3.15 -15.38 -11.84
CA ALA A 137 4.25 -14.46 -11.55
C ALA A 137 4.36 -14.16 -10.05
N VAL A 138 3.26 -13.82 -9.38
CA VAL A 138 3.24 -13.54 -7.93
C VAL A 138 3.61 -14.78 -7.11
N LEU A 139 3.11 -15.97 -7.47
CA LEU A 139 3.46 -17.21 -6.77
C LEU A 139 4.95 -17.53 -6.92
N LYS A 140 5.55 -17.28 -8.08
CA LYS A 140 7.00 -17.39 -8.30
C LYS A 140 7.78 -16.43 -7.41
N VAL A 141 7.33 -15.19 -7.30
CA VAL A 141 7.92 -14.16 -6.41
C VAL A 141 7.84 -14.59 -4.94
N LEU A 142 6.71 -15.10 -4.48
CA LEU A 142 6.58 -15.66 -3.14
C LEU A 142 7.57 -16.81 -2.91
N GLY A 143 7.75 -17.67 -3.94
CA GLY A 143 8.76 -18.73 -3.92
C GLY A 143 10.20 -18.23 -3.74
N VAL A 144 10.51 -17.02 -4.21
CA VAL A 144 11.82 -16.36 -3.99
C VAL A 144 11.87 -15.68 -2.62
N LEU A 145 10.81 -14.98 -2.21
CA LEU A 145 10.77 -14.21 -0.97
C LEU A 145 10.92 -15.05 0.30
N LYS A 146 10.62 -16.36 0.26
CA LYS A 146 10.88 -17.28 1.39
C LYS A 146 12.35 -17.26 1.84
N ASP A 147 13.28 -16.97 0.91
CA ASP A 147 14.71 -16.93 1.15
C ASP A 147 15.19 -15.57 1.72
N TYR A 148 14.28 -14.61 1.88
CA TYR A 148 14.53 -13.27 2.45
C TYR A 148 13.75 -13.04 3.74
N PRO A 149 14.07 -13.72 4.85
CA PRO A 149 13.27 -13.70 6.09
C PRO A 149 13.25 -12.34 6.80
N SER A 150 14.12 -11.41 6.45
CA SER A 150 14.12 -10.03 6.94
C SER A 150 13.07 -9.15 6.30
N VAL A 151 12.54 -9.54 5.13
CA VAL A 151 11.50 -8.82 4.40
C VAL A 151 10.14 -9.40 4.79
N ASP A 152 9.28 -8.58 5.37
CA ASP A 152 7.90 -8.98 5.62
C ASP A 152 7.08 -8.98 4.34
N VAL A 153 6.07 -9.83 4.28
CA VAL A 153 5.22 -9.96 3.08
C VAL A 153 3.79 -9.60 3.43
N LYS A 154 3.18 -8.74 2.63
CA LYS A 154 1.78 -8.39 2.72
C LYS A 154 1.07 -8.80 1.43
N ILE A 155 0.07 -9.64 1.55
CA ILE A 155 -0.83 -9.99 0.45
C ILE A 155 -2.01 -9.02 0.51
N CYS A 156 -2.44 -8.52 -0.65
CA CYS A 156 -3.55 -7.58 -0.80
C CYS A 156 -4.56 -8.14 -1.79
N THR A 157 -5.84 -8.12 -1.42
CA THR A 157 -6.94 -8.51 -2.30
C THR A 157 -8.03 -7.47 -2.28
N PRO A 158 -8.25 -6.72 -3.37
CA PRO A 158 -9.48 -6.00 -3.60
C PRO A 158 -10.61 -7.03 -3.83
N VAL A 159 -11.63 -7.01 -2.97
CA VAL A 159 -12.75 -7.94 -3.04
C VAL A 159 -13.79 -7.43 -4.01
N THR A 160 -13.98 -8.18 -5.08
CA THR A 160 -14.95 -7.91 -6.14
C THR A 160 -16.02 -9.01 -6.19
N LYS A 161 -17.08 -8.82 -6.99
CA LYS A 161 -18.05 -9.88 -7.26
C LYS A 161 -17.40 -11.15 -7.86
N HIS A 162 -16.30 -10.97 -8.60
CA HIS A 162 -15.60 -12.08 -9.25
C HIS A 162 -14.85 -12.99 -8.27
N ASN A 163 -14.30 -12.40 -7.18
CA ASN A 163 -13.40 -13.16 -6.29
C ASN A 163 -13.89 -13.33 -4.85
N ILE A 164 -15.02 -12.74 -4.44
CA ILE A 164 -15.49 -12.80 -3.03
C ILE A 164 -15.63 -14.23 -2.49
N LYS A 165 -16.04 -15.17 -3.34
CA LYS A 165 -16.16 -16.59 -2.97
C LYS A 165 -14.80 -17.28 -2.85
N ASP A 166 -13.77 -16.75 -3.51
CA ASP A 166 -12.42 -17.30 -3.59
C ASP A 166 -11.44 -16.73 -2.54
N VAL A 167 -11.81 -15.65 -1.86
CA VAL A 167 -10.99 -15.06 -0.79
C VAL A 167 -10.54 -16.08 0.27
N PRO A 168 -11.36 -17.07 0.69
CA PRO A 168 -10.89 -18.13 1.59
C PRO A 168 -9.75 -18.97 1.01
N ASN A 169 -9.74 -19.23 -0.31
CA ASN A 169 -8.67 -19.97 -0.98
C ASN A 169 -7.40 -19.10 -1.07
N ILE A 170 -7.53 -17.80 -1.35
CA ILE A 170 -6.40 -16.86 -1.30
C ILE A 170 -5.80 -16.82 0.12
N LEU A 171 -6.64 -16.81 1.15
CA LEU A 171 -6.17 -16.89 2.53
C LEU A 171 -5.36 -18.18 2.77
N LYS A 172 -5.81 -19.30 2.24
CA LYS A 172 -5.08 -20.57 2.34
C LYS A 172 -3.71 -20.47 1.65
N LEU A 173 -3.61 -19.87 0.47
CA LEU A 173 -2.32 -19.60 -0.19
C LEU A 173 -1.38 -18.78 0.69
N ALA A 174 -1.91 -17.74 1.35
CA ALA A 174 -1.14 -16.89 2.25
C ALA A 174 -0.66 -17.66 3.51
N GLU A 175 -1.52 -18.49 4.10
CA GLU A 175 -1.18 -19.34 5.24
C GLU A 175 -0.16 -20.43 4.86
N ASP A 176 -0.31 -21.03 3.68
CA ASP A 176 0.65 -22.01 3.14
C ASP A 176 2.02 -21.38 2.88
N PHE A 177 2.05 -20.17 2.35
CA PHE A 177 3.30 -19.41 2.22
C PHE A 177 3.93 -19.14 3.60
N LYS A 178 3.13 -18.74 4.61
CA LYS A 178 3.63 -18.53 5.97
C LYS A 178 4.29 -19.75 6.57
N THR A 179 3.86 -20.96 6.25
CA THR A 179 4.50 -22.19 6.73
C THR A 179 5.91 -22.41 6.16
N LYS A 180 6.21 -21.77 5.02
CA LYS A 180 7.46 -21.92 4.26
C LYS A 180 8.46 -20.79 4.48
N THR A 181 8.10 -19.77 5.29
CA THR A 181 8.94 -18.60 5.53
C THR A 181 9.01 -18.21 7.01
N LYS A 182 10.14 -17.60 7.40
CA LYS A 182 10.30 -16.96 8.72
C LYS A 182 9.81 -15.50 8.73
N SER A 183 9.49 -14.92 7.56
CA SER A 183 8.92 -13.58 7.43
C SER A 183 7.58 -13.48 8.17
N ARG A 184 7.23 -12.28 8.66
CA ARG A 184 5.84 -12.01 9.01
C ARG A 184 5.02 -11.94 7.72
N VAL A 185 3.81 -12.48 7.78
CA VAL A 185 2.88 -12.45 6.65
C VAL A 185 1.60 -11.76 7.10
N PHE A 186 1.15 -10.80 6.31
CA PHE A 186 -0.07 -10.05 6.51
C PHE A 186 -1.00 -10.27 5.33
N TYR A 187 -2.30 -10.23 5.60
CA TYR A 187 -3.30 -10.28 4.54
C TYR A 187 -4.29 -9.12 4.69
N ASN A 188 -4.24 -8.19 3.75
CA ASN A 188 -5.15 -7.07 3.67
C ASN A 188 -6.25 -7.36 2.66
N ILE A 189 -7.49 -7.34 3.12
CA ILE A 189 -8.71 -7.60 2.35
C ILE A 189 -9.47 -6.29 2.24
N PHE A 190 -9.51 -5.72 1.04
CA PHE A 190 -10.11 -4.43 0.75
C PHE A 190 -11.49 -4.61 0.16
N GLN A 191 -12.47 -3.89 0.65
CA GLN A 191 -13.75 -3.77 -0.04
C GLN A 191 -13.58 -2.85 -1.24
N THR A 192 -13.86 -3.35 -2.44
CA THR A 192 -13.86 -2.52 -3.65
C THR A 192 -15.08 -1.58 -3.65
N PHE A 193 -14.84 -0.31 -3.96
CA PHE A 193 -15.85 0.73 -4.09
C PHE A 193 -15.37 1.75 -5.13
N PRO A 194 -16.29 2.59 -5.69
CA PRO A 194 -15.93 3.55 -6.71
C PRO A 194 -14.85 4.52 -6.22
N ARG A 195 -13.71 4.45 -6.83
CA ARG A 195 -12.58 5.38 -6.67
C ARG A 195 -11.58 5.10 -7.78
N SER A 196 -11.92 5.49 -8.99
CA SER A 196 -11.04 5.36 -10.14
C SER A 196 -10.95 6.68 -10.86
N LEU A 197 -9.82 6.92 -11.49
CA LEU A 197 -9.63 8.08 -12.36
C LEU A 197 -10.18 7.84 -13.79
N GLY A 198 -10.59 6.58 -14.09
CA GLY A 198 -11.16 6.19 -15.38
C GLY A 198 -12.65 5.87 -15.33
N GLU A 199 -13.25 5.67 -16.49
CA GLU A 199 -14.63 5.19 -16.65
C GLU A 199 -14.69 3.68 -16.36
N VAL A 200 -15.42 3.29 -15.31
CA VAL A 200 -15.58 1.90 -14.87
C VAL A 200 -17.04 1.61 -14.60
N ASP A 201 -17.57 0.51 -15.15
CA ASP A 201 -18.87 0.00 -14.68
C ASP A 201 -18.68 -0.71 -13.33
N TRP A 202 -18.81 0.09 -12.28
CA TRP A 202 -18.63 -0.39 -10.91
C TRP A 202 -19.64 -1.46 -10.50
N ASN A 203 -20.76 -1.59 -11.21
CA ASN A 203 -21.75 -2.64 -10.93
C ASN A 203 -21.18 -4.04 -11.14
N GLU A 204 -20.17 -4.22 -11.98
CA GLU A 204 -19.52 -5.51 -12.19
C GLU A 204 -18.60 -5.90 -11.03
N PHE A 205 -18.07 -4.93 -10.27
CA PHE A 205 -17.03 -5.15 -9.27
C PHE A 205 -17.52 -5.02 -7.83
N ILE A 206 -18.42 -4.07 -7.54
CA ILE A 206 -18.80 -3.71 -6.17
C ILE A 206 -19.47 -4.88 -5.45
N VAL A 207 -18.98 -5.16 -4.24
CA VAL A 207 -19.65 -6.05 -3.28
C VAL A 207 -20.37 -5.23 -2.23
N SER A 208 -21.59 -5.67 -1.86
CA SER A 208 -22.37 -4.98 -0.82
C SER A 208 -21.70 -5.05 0.55
N ASN A 209 -21.97 -4.06 1.42
CA ASN A 209 -21.51 -4.07 2.81
C ASN A 209 -21.95 -5.33 3.56
N ARG A 210 -23.16 -5.84 3.25
CA ARG A 210 -23.68 -7.10 3.82
C ARG A 210 -22.81 -8.29 3.41
N SER A 211 -22.44 -8.39 2.12
CA SER A 211 -21.61 -9.49 1.61
C SER A 211 -20.20 -9.41 2.15
N PHE A 212 -19.59 -8.21 2.17
CA PHE A 212 -18.26 -8.01 2.75
C PHE A 212 -18.23 -8.28 4.25
N GLY A 213 -19.27 -7.85 4.99
CA GLY A 213 -19.44 -8.16 6.41
C GLY A 213 -19.61 -9.65 6.69
N ALA A 214 -20.32 -10.39 5.82
CA ALA A 214 -20.44 -11.84 5.92
C ALA A 214 -19.08 -12.54 5.68
N LEU A 215 -18.32 -12.10 4.68
CA LEU A 215 -16.95 -12.58 4.45
C LEU A 215 -16.05 -12.33 5.67
N LYS A 216 -16.10 -11.13 6.25
CA LYS A 216 -15.35 -10.76 7.45
C LYS A 216 -15.68 -11.71 8.62
N ARG A 217 -16.95 -11.95 8.90
CA ARG A 217 -17.38 -12.91 9.95
C ARG A 217 -16.86 -14.33 9.68
N LYS A 218 -16.97 -14.81 8.42
CA LYS A 218 -16.52 -16.15 8.03
C LYS A 218 -15.03 -16.34 8.23
N LEU A 219 -14.22 -15.30 7.99
CA LEU A 219 -12.75 -15.37 8.09
C LEU A 219 -12.21 -14.90 9.44
N SER A 220 -13.04 -14.36 10.32
CA SER A 220 -12.66 -13.99 11.69
C SER A 220 -12.28 -15.23 12.51
N GLY A 221 -11.35 -15.05 13.45
CA GLY A 221 -10.86 -16.12 14.33
C GLY A 221 -9.33 -16.18 14.38
N ARG A 222 -8.80 -17.12 15.17
CA ARG A 222 -7.34 -17.30 15.31
C ARG A 222 -6.76 -17.85 14.01
N ARG A 223 -5.78 -17.18 13.43
CA ARG A 223 -5.12 -17.50 12.18
C ARG A 223 -3.61 -17.55 12.34
N LYS A 224 -2.93 -18.19 11.39
CA LYS A 224 -1.46 -18.24 11.31
C LYS A 224 -0.84 -16.90 10.88
N ILE A 225 -1.64 -16.03 10.28
CA ILE A 225 -1.24 -14.71 9.76
C ILE A 225 -2.18 -13.62 10.26
N ASN A 226 -1.73 -12.37 10.22
CA ASN A 226 -2.55 -11.22 10.56
C ASN A 226 -3.44 -10.84 9.37
N ILE A 227 -4.76 -10.81 9.60
CA ILE A 227 -5.76 -10.41 8.59
C ILE A 227 -6.32 -9.06 8.96
N ASN A 228 -6.36 -8.13 7.99
CA ASN A 228 -6.99 -6.83 8.11
C ASN A 228 -8.11 -6.71 7.09
N PHE A 229 -9.30 -6.33 7.54
CA PHE A 229 -10.43 -6.01 6.69
C PHE A 229 -10.56 -4.50 6.61
N LEU A 230 -10.55 -3.98 5.40
CA LEU A 230 -10.55 -2.56 5.09
C LEU A 230 -11.77 -2.26 4.22
N ASP A 231 -12.88 -1.88 4.87
CA ASP A 231 -14.09 -1.45 4.18
C ASP A 231 -13.96 0.00 3.68
N HIS A 232 -14.92 0.44 2.87
CA HIS A 232 -14.91 1.78 2.28
C HIS A 232 -14.86 2.90 3.33
N THR A 233 -15.51 2.73 4.48
CA THR A 233 -15.48 3.73 5.56
C THR A 233 -14.12 3.78 6.27
N THR A 234 -13.42 2.64 6.33
CA THR A 234 -12.06 2.56 6.87
C THR A 234 -11.05 3.24 5.95
N LEU A 235 -11.25 3.09 4.63
CA LEU A 235 -10.31 3.60 3.62
C LEU A 235 -10.45 5.10 3.35
N ASP A 236 -11.57 5.70 3.73
CA ASP A 236 -11.79 7.12 3.55
C ASP A 236 -10.85 7.95 4.43
N LYS A 237 -10.19 8.93 3.83
CA LYS A 237 -9.24 9.85 4.50
C LYS A 237 -8.13 9.15 5.30
N LEU A 238 -7.80 7.91 4.90
CA LEU A 238 -6.82 7.08 5.61
C LEU A 238 -5.38 7.32 5.16
N TYR A 239 -5.18 7.67 3.90
CA TYR A 239 -3.87 7.73 3.27
C TYR A 239 -3.41 9.16 3.01
N LEU A 240 -2.12 9.41 3.24
CA LEU A 240 -1.39 10.56 2.72
C LEU A 240 -0.60 10.07 1.51
N MET A 241 -0.94 10.55 0.33
CA MET A 241 -0.38 10.05 -0.92
C MET A 241 0.33 11.19 -1.65
N ILE A 242 1.52 10.92 -2.18
CA ILE A 242 2.23 11.85 -3.07
C ILE A 242 2.19 11.22 -4.45
N PHE A 243 1.60 11.92 -5.42
CA PHE A 243 1.48 11.46 -6.79
C PHE A 243 2.80 11.64 -7.58
N PRO A 244 2.94 11.02 -8.77
CA PRO A 244 4.20 11.02 -9.51
C PRO A 244 4.74 12.42 -9.82
N ASN A 245 3.88 13.40 -10.01
CA ASN A 245 4.24 14.81 -10.21
C ASN A 245 4.64 15.56 -8.92
N GLY A 246 4.67 14.89 -7.76
CA GLY A 246 5.02 15.48 -6.48
C GLY A 246 3.86 16.14 -5.73
N THR A 247 2.64 16.02 -6.20
CA THR A 247 1.44 16.58 -5.57
C THR A 247 1.00 15.74 -4.37
N LEU A 248 0.70 16.38 -3.23
CA LEU A 248 0.08 15.72 -2.08
C LEU A 248 -1.43 15.60 -2.30
N VAL A 249 -1.96 14.41 -2.12
CA VAL A 249 -3.39 14.13 -2.19
C VAL A 249 -3.86 13.27 -1.01
N ILE A 250 -5.12 13.43 -0.65
CA ILE A 250 -5.82 12.62 0.36
C ILE A 250 -7.09 12.08 -0.28
N PRO A 251 -7.32 10.75 -0.23
CA PRO A 251 -8.54 10.17 -0.77
C PRO A 251 -9.75 10.57 0.08
N GLU A 252 -10.81 11.08 -0.57
CA GLU A 252 -12.05 11.53 0.05
C GLU A 252 -13.26 11.03 -0.76
N GLY A 253 -14.02 10.09 -0.20
CA GLY A 253 -15.09 9.44 -0.93
C GLY A 253 -14.58 8.76 -2.21
N GLU A 254 -15.19 9.12 -3.34
CA GLU A 254 -14.80 8.60 -4.67
C GLU A 254 -13.67 9.42 -5.32
N ASN A 255 -13.23 10.51 -4.69
CA ASN A 255 -12.30 11.47 -5.25
C ASN A 255 -10.99 11.57 -4.46
N PHE A 256 -10.10 12.44 -4.93
CA PHE A 256 -8.88 12.84 -4.24
C PHE A 256 -8.90 14.36 -4.03
N THR A 257 -8.70 14.78 -2.77
CA THR A 257 -8.47 16.19 -2.48
C THR A 257 -7.00 16.51 -2.71
N ASN A 258 -6.73 17.48 -3.58
CA ASN A 258 -5.39 17.90 -4.00
C ASN A 258 -4.93 19.10 -3.18
N PHE A 259 -3.73 19.01 -2.59
CA PHE A 259 -3.11 20.06 -1.74
C PHE A 259 -1.89 20.73 -2.41
N GLY A 260 -1.68 20.52 -3.71
CA GLY A 260 -0.57 21.10 -4.45
C GLY A 260 0.76 20.38 -4.21
N SER A 261 1.85 21.05 -4.57
CA SER A 261 3.21 20.50 -4.47
C SER A 261 3.57 20.16 -3.02
N PHE A 262 3.89 18.90 -2.75
CA PHE A 262 4.29 18.45 -1.41
C PHE A 262 5.54 19.22 -0.90
N LEU A 263 6.45 19.60 -1.80
CA LEU A 263 7.65 20.34 -1.42
C LEU A 263 7.37 21.77 -0.96
N GLU A 264 6.24 22.36 -1.39
CA GLU A 264 5.82 23.72 -1.05
C GLU A 264 4.95 23.80 0.21
N ILE A 265 4.43 22.66 0.72
CA ILE A 265 3.65 22.63 1.95
C ILE A 265 4.56 22.99 3.13
N GLU A 266 4.29 24.09 3.82
CA GLU A 266 5.06 24.54 4.99
C GLU A 266 4.69 23.74 6.24
N ASP A 267 3.40 23.58 6.53
CA ASP A 267 2.91 22.81 7.67
C ASP A 267 1.92 21.70 7.25
N ILE A 268 2.37 20.46 7.33
CA ILE A 268 1.55 19.28 7.04
C ILE A 268 0.37 19.12 8.02
N ASN A 269 0.47 19.65 9.24
CA ASN A 269 -0.60 19.53 10.22
C ASN A 269 -1.80 20.40 9.84
N GLU A 270 -1.58 21.54 9.17
CA GLU A 270 -2.68 22.33 8.62
C GLU A 270 -3.42 21.59 7.53
N VAL A 271 -2.71 20.90 6.63
CA VAL A 271 -3.32 20.04 5.61
C VAL A 271 -4.16 18.93 6.26
N ILE A 272 -3.63 18.28 7.28
CA ILE A 272 -4.31 17.21 8.02
C ILE A 272 -5.60 17.73 8.69
N LYS A 273 -5.57 18.93 9.27
CA LYS A 273 -6.76 19.55 9.87
C LYS A 273 -7.81 19.91 8.81
N GLN A 274 -7.39 20.56 7.73
CA GLN A 274 -8.29 20.99 6.64
C GLN A 274 -8.96 19.80 5.93
N SER A 275 -8.22 18.73 5.70
CA SER A 275 -8.71 17.53 5.01
C SER A 275 -9.59 16.64 5.88
N LYS A 276 -9.70 16.91 7.19
CA LYS A 276 -10.33 16.00 8.16
C LYS A 276 -9.73 14.58 8.10
N PHE A 277 -8.43 14.50 7.87
CA PHE A 277 -7.69 13.23 7.81
C PHE A 277 -7.92 12.39 9.06
N GLU A 278 -8.17 11.12 8.89
CA GLU A 278 -8.51 10.17 9.96
C GLU A 278 -7.27 9.66 10.70
N ALA A 279 -6.57 10.57 11.38
CA ALA A 279 -5.29 10.29 12.05
C ALA A 279 -5.31 9.05 12.96
N VAL A 280 -6.37 8.85 13.74
CA VAL A 280 -6.49 7.69 14.64
C VAL A 280 -6.59 6.39 13.85
N LYS A 281 -7.40 6.36 12.77
CA LYS A 281 -7.50 5.20 11.88
C LYS A 281 -6.17 4.93 11.19
N HIS A 282 -5.52 5.98 10.66
CA HIS A 282 -4.22 5.89 10.01
C HIS A 282 -3.14 5.31 10.94
N LEU A 283 -3.01 5.84 12.15
CA LEU A 283 -2.02 5.35 13.12
C LEU A 283 -2.29 3.91 13.54
N ARG A 284 -3.56 3.53 13.71
CA ARG A 284 -3.96 2.14 14.01
C ARG A 284 -3.61 1.20 12.87
N HIS A 285 -3.92 1.58 11.64
CA HIS A 285 -3.58 0.82 10.43
C HIS A 285 -2.06 0.66 10.28
N SER A 286 -1.31 1.75 10.46
CA SER A 286 0.16 1.77 10.36
C SER A 286 0.86 0.92 11.43
N LYS A 287 0.29 0.79 12.64
CA LYS A 287 0.85 -0.03 13.73
C LYS A 287 0.82 -1.53 13.43
N GLY A 288 -0.16 -1.99 12.68
CA GLY A 288 -0.36 -3.42 12.41
C GLY A 288 0.83 -4.11 11.72
N TRP A 289 1.72 -3.34 11.08
CA TRP A 289 2.89 -3.83 10.32
C TRP A 289 4.18 -3.05 10.60
N GLY A 290 4.31 -2.49 11.80
CA GLY A 290 5.54 -1.83 12.28
C GLY A 290 6.71 -2.79 12.50
N LYS A 291 7.91 -2.24 12.74
CA LYS A 291 9.14 -3.01 12.97
C LYS A 291 8.93 -4.14 13.98
N ARG A 292 9.64 -5.27 13.75
CA ARG A 292 9.84 -6.28 14.78
C ARG A 292 10.47 -5.58 15.99
N SER A 293 9.90 -5.76 17.19
CA SER A 293 10.64 -5.46 18.42
C SER A 293 11.94 -6.25 18.35
N LYS A 294 13.08 -5.59 18.50
CA LYS A 294 14.33 -6.30 18.75
C LYS A 294 14.16 -6.93 20.14
N ASN A 295 13.89 -8.23 20.17
CA ASN A 295 14.11 -9.01 21.38
C ASN A 295 15.62 -9.18 21.56
#